data_44c589147bb4627abea9d371eebaf459
#
_entry.id   44c589147bb4627abea9d371eebaf459
#
_cell.length_a   1.000
_cell.length_b   1.000
_cell.length_c   1.000
_cell.angle_alpha   90.00
_cell.angle_beta   90.00
_cell.angle_gamma   90.00
#
_symmetry.space_group_name_H-M   'P 1'
#
loop_
_entity.id
_entity.type
_entity.pdbx_description
1 polymer ?
#
loop_
_entity_poly.entity_id
_entity_poly.type
_entity_poly.pdbx_seq_one_letter_code
_entity_poly.pdbx_strand_id
1 'polypeptide(L)'
;MSINVYPMRDDLLKALTEGQAIYWNSSTYSPKEGYGYAYYKYTQALNKLGIHCITQSDFAPELIDLSHIVKYEMLYDEGLEPPLINHCLPEMYLHTNSYNIGMTYWETDAVPNHWIDFMYRMDEIWTSSKYVKDVYLKQNVNEKIFDFNQGIDPEIYKVNFNEPEREQFTFLSFGSPSSRKNAQYTYDAFMELFGGDERYHLIIKSSGPSDVRNIQEGVNLGAVKNSSQVTVIEEMLSEEEVAQLLRSVHCLVYPTSGEGWGLVPYSAIASGTPTICTNATACEEYAELSIPIDYTWKEPWQAAGVYSHGGKWAMPDLNQLREKMQSVTENYDAYKSMTIRSAQTLQNTHTWDRVALKMGKHLVDSGIISQIKVGK
;
A
#
# COMPACT_ATOMS: atom_id res chain seq x y z
N MET A 1 -34.12 3.40 8.10
CA MET A 1 -33.79 4.28 6.95
C MET A 1 -34.08 3.48 5.71
N SER A 2 -34.95 3.95 4.83
CA SER A 2 -35.24 3.29 3.55
C SER A 2 -34.01 3.48 2.64
N ILE A 3 -33.36 2.38 2.30
CA ILE A 3 -32.25 2.38 1.36
C ILE A 3 -32.89 2.69 -0.02
N ASN A 4 -32.51 3.82 -0.60
CA ASN A 4 -32.89 4.11 -1.98
C ASN A 4 -32.17 3.09 -2.88
N VAL A 5 -32.90 2.11 -3.37
CA VAL A 5 -32.45 1.18 -4.40
C VAL A 5 -32.48 1.95 -5.71
N TYR A 6 -31.33 2.36 -6.20
CA TYR A 6 -31.25 2.93 -7.56
C TYR A 6 -31.42 1.79 -8.57
N PRO A 7 -32.23 1.98 -9.62
CA PRO A 7 -32.31 0.98 -10.70
C PRO A 7 -30.93 0.82 -11.33
N MET A 8 -30.56 -0.44 -11.59
CA MET A 8 -29.30 -0.75 -12.29
C MET A 8 -29.29 -0.05 -13.66
N ARG A 9 -28.20 0.65 -13.96
CA ARG A 9 -28.05 1.35 -15.23
C ARG A 9 -27.93 0.35 -16.39
N ASP A 10 -28.45 0.72 -17.54
CA ASP A 10 -28.46 -0.14 -18.75
C ASP A 10 -27.04 -0.53 -19.18
N ASP A 11 -26.07 0.37 -19.06
CA ASP A 11 -24.67 0.09 -19.40
C ASP A 11 -24.01 -0.91 -18.43
N LEU A 12 -24.35 -0.89 -17.15
CA LEU A 12 -23.88 -1.85 -16.18
C LEU A 12 -24.53 -3.22 -16.40
N LEU A 13 -25.83 -3.27 -16.62
CA LEU A 13 -26.53 -4.51 -16.97
C LEU A 13 -25.95 -5.13 -18.24
N LYS A 14 -25.67 -4.31 -19.25
CA LYS A 14 -24.98 -4.75 -20.47
C LYS A 14 -23.59 -5.32 -20.17
N ALA A 15 -22.78 -4.62 -19.37
CA ALA A 15 -21.44 -5.09 -19.02
C ALA A 15 -21.48 -6.43 -18.26
N LEU A 16 -22.45 -6.61 -17.37
CA LEU A 16 -22.69 -7.88 -16.66
C LEU A 16 -23.04 -9.01 -17.62
N THR A 17 -23.99 -8.77 -18.52
CA THR A 17 -24.46 -9.78 -19.49
C THR A 17 -23.40 -10.10 -20.55
N GLU A 18 -22.52 -9.16 -20.87
CA GLU A 18 -21.41 -9.35 -21.82
C GLU A 18 -20.16 -9.91 -21.16
N GLY A 19 -20.16 -10.17 -19.85
CA GLY A 19 -19.01 -10.69 -19.10
C GLY A 19 -17.84 -9.70 -19.00
N GLN A 20 -18.14 -8.41 -18.87
CA GLN A 20 -17.17 -7.30 -18.74
C GLN A 20 -17.21 -6.64 -17.36
N ALA A 21 -17.88 -7.25 -16.39
CA ALA A 21 -17.99 -6.74 -15.04
C ALA A 21 -17.41 -7.70 -14.03
N ILE A 22 -16.87 -7.14 -12.94
CA ILE A 22 -16.33 -7.86 -11.78
C ILE A 22 -16.94 -7.25 -10.52
N TYR A 23 -17.38 -8.10 -9.60
CA TYR A 23 -17.76 -7.65 -8.28
C TYR A 23 -16.52 -7.56 -7.38
N TRP A 24 -16.31 -6.40 -6.75
CA TRP A 24 -15.13 -6.15 -5.90
C TRP A 24 -15.55 -5.90 -4.46
N ASN A 25 -15.36 -6.90 -3.62
CA ASN A 25 -15.54 -6.81 -2.17
C ASN A 25 -14.24 -6.32 -1.52
N SER A 26 -14.28 -5.25 -0.73
CA SER A 26 -13.10 -4.72 -0.02
C SER A 26 -13.40 -4.52 1.46
N SER A 27 -12.39 -4.72 2.32
CA SER A 27 -12.50 -4.48 3.76
C SER A 27 -12.65 -3.01 4.13
N THR A 28 -12.19 -2.12 3.25
CA THR A 28 -12.34 -0.67 3.37
C THR A 28 -12.37 -0.04 1.99
N TYR A 29 -13.13 1.03 1.86
CA TYR A 29 -13.26 1.81 0.64
C TYR A 29 -12.66 3.22 0.80
N SER A 30 -12.11 3.52 1.98
CA SER A 30 -11.47 4.79 2.27
C SER A 30 -10.12 4.89 1.56
N PRO A 31 -9.91 5.83 0.62
CA PRO A 31 -8.62 6.02 -0.05
C PRO A 31 -7.52 6.56 0.89
N LYS A 32 -7.87 6.84 2.13
CA LYS A 32 -6.94 7.26 3.19
C LYS A 32 -6.27 6.08 3.90
N GLU A 33 -6.70 4.86 3.63
CA GLU A 33 -6.17 3.61 4.17
C GLU A 33 -5.53 2.78 3.07
N GLY A 34 -4.48 2.01 3.37
CA GLY A 34 -3.69 1.29 2.37
C GLY A 34 -4.51 0.35 1.47
N TYR A 35 -5.41 -0.46 2.05
CA TYR A 35 -6.31 -1.33 1.28
C TYR A 35 -7.31 -0.52 0.45
N GLY A 36 -7.95 0.48 1.05
CA GLY A 36 -8.94 1.31 0.36
C GLY A 36 -8.31 2.16 -0.74
N TYR A 37 -7.10 2.68 -0.53
CA TYR A 37 -6.35 3.38 -1.57
C TYR A 37 -6.03 2.46 -2.75
N ALA A 38 -5.52 1.25 -2.48
CA ALA A 38 -5.23 0.28 -3.53
C ALA A 38 -6.50 -0.14 -4.28
N TYR A 39 -7.61 -0.42 -3.57
CA TYR A 39 -8.92 -0.68 -4.15
C TYR A 39 -9.32 0.43 -5.13
N TYR A 40 -9.30 1.68 -4.67
CA TYR A 40 -9.68 2.84 -5.46
C TYR A 40 -8.86 2.98 -6.75
N LYS A 41 -7.53 2.85 -6.65
CA LYS A 41 -6.63 2.96 -7.79
C LYS A 41 -6.76 1.79 -8.78
N TYR A 42 -6.88 0.55 -8.29
CA TYR A 42 -7.10 -0.61 -9.16
C TYR A 42 -8.42 -0.49 -9.94
N THR A 43 -9.51 -0.18 -9.24
CA THR A 43 -10.83 -0.09 -9.87
C THR A 43 -10.92 1.05 -10.87
N GLN A 44 -10.35 2.21 -10.56
CA GLN A 44 -10.25 3.31 -11.52
C GLN A 44 -9.48 2.91 -12.79
N ALA A 45 -8.32 2.26 -12.63
CA ALA A 45 -7.49 1.88 -13.76
C ALA A 45 -8.13 0.74 -14.59
N LEU A 46 -8.81 -0.22 -13.95
CA LEU A 46 -9.55 -1.27 -14.64
C LEU A 46 -10.77 -0.71 -15.39
N ASN A 47 -11.49 0.24 -14.78
CA ASN A 47 -12.62 0.91 -15.44
C ASN A 47 -12.19 1.64 -16.73
N LYS A 48 -11.00 2.25 -16.78
CA LYS A 48 -10.44 2.82 -18.01
C LYS A 48 -10.24 1.77 -19.12
N LEU A 49 -10.00 0.52 -18.75
CA LEU A 49 -9.90 -0.62 -19.69
C LEU A 49 -11.26 -1.20 -20.09
N GLY A 50 -12.35 -0.62 -19.58
CA GLY A 50 -13.72 -1.08 -19.84
C GLY A 50 -14.12 -2.31 -19.01
N ILE A 51 -13.39 -2.62 -17.94
CA ILE A 51 -13.78 -3.62 -16.95
C ILE A 51 -14.59 -2.89 -15.87
N HIS A 52 -15.88 -3.19 -15.78
CA HIS A 52 -16.76 -2.52 -14.83
C HIS A 52 -16.61 -3.14 -13.43
N CYS A 53 -15.89 -2.45 -12.53
CA CYS A 53 -15.75 -2.87 -11.14
C CYS A 53 -16.97 -2.43 -10.33
N ILE A 54 -17.79 -3.39 -9.93
CA ILE A 54 -19.00 -3.19 -9.12
C ILE A 54 -18.64 -3.40 -7.65
N THR A 55 -19.21 -2.64 -6.75
CA THR A 55 -18.89 -2.72 -5.33
C THR A 55 -20.14 -2.56 -4.46
N GLN A 56 -20.04 -3.01 -3.22
CA GLN A 56 -21.06 -2.83 -2.17
C GLN A 56 -20.63 -1.70 -1.21
N SER A 57 -20.38 -0.50 -1.66
CA SER A 57 -19.94 0.54 -0.74
C SER A 57 -21.07 1.42 -0.25
N ASP A 58 -21.41 1.29 1.03
CA ASP A 58 -22.22 2.26 1.75
C ASP A 58 -21.34 3.33 2.45
N PHE A 59 -20.01 3.23 2.39
CA PHE A 59 -19.08 3.92 3.30
C PHE A 59 -18.25 5.07 2.70
N ALA A 60 -18.22 5.27 1.39
CA ALA A 60 -17.49 6.38 0.79
C ALA A 60 -18.16 6.93 -0.50
N PRO A 61 -19.37 7.52 -0.38
CA PRO A 61 -20.09 8.03 -1.55
C PRO A 61 -19.39 9.16 -2.29
N GLU A 62 -18.41 9.82 -1.65
CA GLU A 62 -17.69 10.96 -2.22
C GLU A 62 -16.65 10.57 -3.27
N LEU A 63 -16.24 9.30 -3.32
CA LEU A 63 -15.09 8.82 -4.07
C LEU A 63 -15.42 7.68 -5.05
N ILE A 64 -16.61 7.12 -4.95
CA ILE A 64 -17.06 6.03 -5.79
C ILE A 64 -18.18 6.58 -6.67
N ASP A 65 -18.10 6.30 -7.97
CA ASP A 65 -19.24 6.51 -8.84
C ASP A 65 -20.40 5.66 -8.32
N LEU A 66 -21.42 6.33 -7.73
CA LEU A 66 -22.58 5.68 -7.13
C LEU A 66 -23.29 4.72 -8.10
N SER A 67 -23.08 4.90 -9.40
CA SER A 67 -23.62 4.02 -10.44
C SER A 67 -23.03 2.61 -10.43
N HIS A 68 -21.90 2.39 -9.77
CA HIS A 68 -21.26 1.07 -9.62
C HIS A 68 -21.54 0.41 -8.26
N ILE A 69 -22.38 1.03 -7.42
CA ILE A 69 -22.76 0.46 -6.14
C ILE A 69 -24.01 -0.41 -6.33
N VAL A 70 -23.83 -1.71 -6.22
CA VAL A 70 -24.92 -2.69 -6.31
C VAL A 70 -24.72 -3.73 -5.21
N LYS A 71 -25.77 -4.05 -4.46
CA LYS A 71 -25.71 -5.15 -3.49
C LYS A 71 -25.59 -6.48 -4.23
N TYR A 72 -24.71 -7.37 -3.76
CA TYR A 72 -24.50 -8.66 -4.41
C TYR A 72 -25.78 -9.48 -4.47
N GLU A 73 -26.63 -9.44 -3.42
CA GLU A 73 -27.91 -10.14 -3.38
C GLU A 73 -28.85 -9.72 -4.52
N MET A 74 -28.83 -8.44 -4.92
CA MET A 74 -29.63 -7.95 -6.05
C MET A 74 -29.15 -8.53 -7.39
N LEU A 75 -27.85 -8.74 -7.56
CA LEU A 75 -27.32 -9.39 -8.77
C LEU A 75 -27.75 -10.85 -8.81
N TYR A 76 -27.69 -11.53 -7.69
CA TYR A 76 -28.13 -12.93 -7.57
C TYR A 76 -29.63 -13.10 -7.87
N ASP A 77 -30.47 -12.21 -7.36
CA ASP A 77 -31.93 -12.22 -7.60
C ASP A 77 -32.27 -12.02 -9.10
N GLU A 78 -31.42 -11.29 -9.84
CA GLU A 78 -31.55 -11.10 -11.29
C GLU A 78 -30.83 -12.22 -12.09
N GLY A 79 -30.29 -13.24 -11.44
CA GLY A 79 -29.55 -14.34 -12.09
C GLY A 79 -28.19 -13.91 -12.67
N LEU A 80 -27.59 -12.84 -12.16
CA LEU A 80 -26.30 -12.31 -12.59
C LEU A 80 -25.23 -12.70 -11.57
N GLU A 81 -24.23 -13.44 -12.01
CA GLU A 81 -23.15 -13.94 -11.16
C GLU A 81 -21.78 -13.51 -11.72
N PRO A 82 -21.38 -12.22 -11.57
CA PRO A 82 -20.06 -11.78 -12.02
C PRO A 82 -18.95 -12.44 -11.19
N PRO A 83 -17.74 -12.56 -11.74
CA PRO A 83 -16.56 -12.94 -10.96
C PRO A 83 -16.39 -12.03 -9.75
N LEU A 84 -15.94 -12.60 -8.64
CA LEU A 84 -15.78 -11.90 -7.36
C LEU A 84 -14.31 -11.74 -7.01
N ILE A 85 -13.85 -10.52 -6.72
CA ILE A 85 -12.57 -10.25 -6.07
C ILE A 85 -12.83 -9.89 -4.60
N ASN A 86 -12.29 -10.68 -3.69
CA ASN A 86 -12.27 -10.43 -2.26
C ASN A 86 -10.97 -9.72 -1.87
N HIS A 87 -10.96 -8.40 -1.81
CA HIS A 87 -9.80 -7.58 -1.45
C HIS A 87 -9.83 -7.22 0.04
N CYS A 88 -9.58 -8.20 0.89
CA CYS A 88 -9.68 -8.11 2.34
C CYS A 88 -8.83 -9.20 3.02
N LEU A 89 -8.91 -9.29 4.35
CA LEU A 89 -8.32 -10.41 5.07
C LEU A 89 -9.06 -11.72 4.73
N PRO A 90 -8.37 -12.86 4.66
CA PRO A 90 -8.95 -14.14 4.24
C PRO A 90 -10.18 -14.59 5.03
N GLU A 91 -10.27 -14.24 6.32
CA GLU A 91 -11.42 -14.51 7.18
C GLU A 91 -12.71 -13.81 6.72
N MET A 92 -12.57 -12.77 5.88
CA MET A 92 -13.67 -11.97 5.34
C MET A 92 -14.03 -12.35 3.89
N TYR A 93 -13.44 -13.40 3.34
CA TYR A 93 -13.72 -13.82 1.96
C TYR A 93 -15.15 -14.32 1.83
N LEU A 94 -15.86 -13.75 0.89
CA LEU A 94 -17.16 -14.23 0.45
C LEU A 94 -16.98 -15.34 -0.59
N HIS A 95 -17.91 -16.27 -0.60
CA HIS A 95 -18.00 -17.34 -1.59
C HIS A 95 -19.28 -17.20 -2.40
N THR A 96 -19.15 -17.31 -3.70
CA THR A 96 -20.27 -17.28 -4.65
C THR A 96 -20.21 -18.53 -5.54
N ASN A 97 -21.23 -18.76 -6.37
CA ASN A 97 -21.20 -19.80 -7.37
C ASN A 97 -20.34 -19.43 -8.60
N SER A 98 -19.92 -18.16 -8.70
CA SER A 98 -19.08 -17.65 -9.77
C SER A 98 -17.58 -17.86 -9.46
N TYR A 99 -16.70 -17.30 -10.28
CA TYR A 99 -15.25 -17.37 -10.07
C TYR A 99 -14.83 -16.46 -8.92
N ASN A 100 -14.19 -17.03 -7.91
CA ASN A 100 -13.81 -16.33 -6.67
C ASN A 100 -12.31 -16.11 -6.59
N ILE A 101 -11.88 -14.85 -6.53
CA ILE A 101 -10.48 -14.43 -6.39
C ILE A 101 -10.30 -13.89 -4.99
N GLY A 102 -9.34 -14.45 -4.24
CA GLY A 102 -8.89 -13.87 -2.98
C GLY A 102 -7.74 -12.92 -3.21
N MET A 103 -7.80 -11.70 -2.69
CA MET A 103 -6.73 -10.73 -2.78
C MET A 103 -6.38 -10.19 -1.41
N THR A 104 -5.17 -10.47 -0.94
CA THR A 104 -4.68 -9.98 0.35
C THR A 104 -3.18 -9.72 0.31
N TYR A 105 -2.70 -8.93 1.27
CA TYR A 105 -1.30 -8.57 1.43
C TYR A 105 -0.77 -9.16 2.73
N TRP A 106 0.54 -9.39 2.81
CA TRP A 106 1.14 -9.92 4.01
C TRP A 106 2.54 -9.35 4.26
N GLU A 107 2.94 -9.28 5.55
CA GLU A 107 4.13 -8.56 5.96
C GLU A 107 5.16 -9.41 6.72
N THR A 108 4.86 -10.68 7.01
CA THR A 108 5.78 -11.60 7.69
C THR A 108 6.18 -12.77 6.79
N ASP A 109 7.08 -13.64 7.25
CA ASP A 109 7.56 -14.80 6.49
C ASP A 109 6.61 -16.00 6.48
N ALA A 110 5.47 -15.92 7.16
CA ALA A 110 4.42 -16.93 7.16
C ALA A 110 3.04 -16.34 7.49
N VAL A 111 1.99 -16.80 6.79
CA VAL A 111 0.60 -16.42 7.11
C VAL A 111 0.06 -17.22 8.30
N PRO A 112 -0.95 -16.69 9.02
CA PRO A 112 -1.65 -17.46 10.03
C PRO A 112 -2.23 -18.76 9.48
N ASN A 113 -2.03 -19.88 10.17
CA ASN A 113 -2.48 -21.18 9.68
C ASN A 113 -3.98 -21.25 9.40
N HIS A 114 -4.81 -20.53 10.19
CA HIS A 114 -6.26 -20.52 9.98
C HIS A 114 -6.69 -19.77 8.71
N TRP A 115 -5.80 -18.97 8.08
CA TRP A 115 -6.08 -18.32 6.80
C TRP A 115 -6.00 -19.29 5.61
N ILE A 116 -5.21 -20.35 5.73
CA ILE A 116 -4.93 -21.29 4.63
C ILE A 116 -6.23 -21.88 4.07
N ASP A 117 -7.15 -22.29 4.93
CA ASP A 117 -8.43 -22.87 4.50
C ASP A 117 -9.30 -21.87 3.72
N PHE A 118 -9.31 -20.59 4.12
CA PHE A 118 -10.07 -19.56 3.40
C PHE A 118 -9.44 -19.27 2.03
N MET A 119 -8.10 -19.20 1.98
CA MET A 119 -7.38 -18.94 0.73
C MET A 119 -7.45 -20.12 -0.24
N TYR A 120 -7.40 -21.35 0.27
CA TYR A 120 -7.47 -22.57 -0.54
C TYR A 120 -8.82 -22.74 -1.26
N ARG A 121 -9.88 -22.20 -0.70
CA ARG A 121 -11.24 -22.28 -1.29
C ARG A 121 -11.47 -21.28 -2.42
N MET A 122 -10.56 -20.35 -2.66
CA MET A 122 -10.64 -19.43 -3.81
C MET A 122 -10.19 -20.16 -5.08
N ASP A 123 -10.72 -19.76 -6.22
CA ASP A 123 -10.29 -20.27 -7.52
C ASP A 123 -8.86 -19.83 -7.86
N GLU A 124 -8.45 -18.66 -7.35
CA GLU A 124 -7.06 -18.18 -7.37
C GLU A 124 -6.83 -17.10 -6.31
N ILE A 125 -5.54 -16.86 -5.99
CA ILE A 125 -5.11 -15.83 -5.04
C ILE A 125 -4.27 -14.79 -5.75
N TRP A 126 -4.59 -13.50 -5.49
CA TRP A 126 -3.81 -12.35 -5.91
C TRP A 126 -3.10 -11.71 -4.73
N THR A 127 -1.93 -11.20 -4.99
CA THR A 127 -1.16 -10.42 -4.00
C THR A 127 -0.39 -9.29 -4.66
N SER A 128 0.22 -8.42 -3.85
CA SER A 128 0.86 -7.19 -4.34
C SER A 128 2.34 -7.35 -4.68
N SER A 129 2.99 -8.47 -4.34
CA SER A 129 4.42 -8.62 -4.51
C SER A 129 4.83 -10.08 -4.74
N LYS A 130 5.96 -10.25 -5.39
CA LYS A 130 6.60 -11.56 -5.54
C LYS A 130 6.95 -12.16 -4.18
N TYR A 131 7.42 -11.33 -3.23
CA TYR A 131 7.71 -11.77 -1.88
C TYR A 131 6.50 -12.44 -1.23
N VAL A 132 5.35 -11.77 -1.22
CA VAL A 132 4.12 -12.33 -0.62
C VAL A 132 3.67 -13.58 -1.36
N LYS A 133 3.77 -13.59 -2.69
CA LYS A 133 3.52 -14.80 -3.50
C LYS A 133 4.40 -15.98 -3.06
N ASP A 134 5.69 -15.75 -2.86
CA ASP A 134 6.62 -16.80 -2.44
C ASP A 134 6.29 -17.30 -1.02
N VAL A 135 5.84 -16.44 -0.11
CA VAL A 135 5.31 -16.84 1.21
C VAL A 135 4.10 -17.75 1.06
N TYR A 136 3.16 -17.39 0.20
CA TYR A 136 1.94 -18.17 -0.04
C TYR A 136 2.24 -19.53 -0.68
N LEU A 137 3.15 -19.58 -1.64
CA LEU A 137 3.60 -20.83 -2.28
C LEU A 137 4.27 -21.77 -1.28
N LYS A 138 5.11 -21.25 -0.36
CA LYS A 138 5.76 -22.06 0.69
C LYS A 138 4.77 -22.73 1.62
N GLN A 139 3.61 -22.11 1.86
CA GLN A 139 2.58 -22.65 2.74
C GLN A 139 1.44 -23.37 2.00
N ASN A 140 1.53 -23.49 0.67
CA ASN A 140 0.53 -24.13 -0.19
C ASN A 140 -0.89 -23.57 0.04
N VAL A 141 -1.02 -22.26 0.15
CA VAL A 141 -2.32 -21.61 0.44
C VAL A 141 -3.31 -21.72 -0.72
N ASN A 142 -2.82 -21.88 -1.95
CA ASN A 142 -3.59 -22.12 -3.16
C ASN A 142 -2.67 -22.66 -4.27
N GLU A 143 -3.24 -23.30 -5.29
CA GLU A 143 -2.49 -23.80 -6.46
C GLU A 143 -2.21 -22.68 -7.48
N LYS A 144 -3.06 -21.66 -7.54
CA LYS A 144 -2.98 -20.52 -8.48
C LYS A 144 -2.77 -19.22 -7.72
N ILE A 145 -1.53 -18.74 -7.72
CA ILE A 145 -1.16 -17.49 -7.04
C ILE A 145 -0.50 -16.54 -8.03
N PHE A 146 -1.03 -15.31 -8.11
CA PHE A 146 -0.55 -14.26 -9.01
C PHE A 146 -0.18 -13.02 -8.23
N ASP A 147 0.87 -12.34 -8.69
CA ASP A 147 1.32 -11.07 -8.14
C ASP A 147 0.97 -9.93 -9.09
N PHE A 148 0.25 -8.93 -8.54
CA PHE A 148 -0.06 -7.68 -9.21
C PHE A 148 0.40 -6.53 -8.31
N ASN A 149 1.56 -5.97 -8.65
CA ASN A 149 2.17 -4.89 -7.89
C ASN A 149 1.23 -3.69 -7.75
N GLN A 150 1.47 -2.88 -6.73
CA GLN A 150 0.80 -1.59 -6.66
C GLN A 150 1.55 -0.58 -7.54
N GLY A 151 0.80 0.31 -8.16
CA GLY A 151 1.35 1.31 -9.07
C GLY A 151 1.57 2.66 -8.39
N ILE A 152 2.07 3.60 -9.18
CA ILE A 152 2.09 5.03 -8.83
C ILE A 152 1.19 5.82 -9.78
N ASP A 153 0.75 6.99 -9.34
CA ASP A 153 0.14 8.00 -10.18
C ASP A 153 1.23 9.01 -10.59
N PRO A 154 1.70 9.00 -11.88
CA PRO A 154 2.80 9.85 -12.30
C PRO A 154 2.42 11.34 -12.40
N GLU A 155 1.13 11.68 -12.37
CA GLU A 155 0.69 13.08 -12.31
C GLU A 155 0.81 13.66 -10.90
N ILE A 156 0.66 12.83 -9.88
CA ILE A 156 0.71 13.20 -8.47
C ILE A 156 2.13 13.03 -7.91
N TYR A 157 2.70 11.83 -8.07
CA TYR A 157 4.05 11.49 -7.57
C TYR A 157 5.09 11.74 -8.65
N LYS A 158 5.45 13.01 -8.85
CA LYS A 158 6.46 13.44 -9.83
C LYS A 158 7.55 14.25 -9.18
N VAL A 159 8.74 14.20 -9.78
CA VAL A 159 9.86 15.04 -9.38
C VAL A 159 9.50 16.51 -9.64
N ASN A 160 9.72 17.36 -8.66
CA ASN A 160 9.58 18.81 -8.81
C ASN A 160 10.97 19.46 -8.68
N PHE A 161 11.45 20.03 -9.78
CA PHE A 161 12.76 20.69 -9.81
C PHE A 161 12.72 22.14 -9.29
N ASN A 162 11.51 22.65 -8.99
CA ASN A 162 11.29 24.02 -8.49
C ASN A 162 10.96 24.05 -6.99
N GLU A 163 11.29 22.99 -6.25
CA GLU A 163 11.12 22.99 -4.79
C GLU A 163 11.98 24.12 -4.18
N PRO A 164 11.45 24.92 -3.26
CA PRO A 164 12.24 25.90 -2.56
C PRO A 164 13.32 25.22 -1.72
N GLU A 165 14.50 25.81 -1.70
CA GLU A 165 15.59 25.35 -0.85
C GLU A 165 15.18 25.45 0.62
N ARG A 166 15.46 24.40 1.40
CA ARG A 166 15.08 24.31 2.80
C ARG A 166 16.23 24.76 3.68
N GLU A 167 15.93 25.51 4.71
CA GLU A 167 16.93 25.96 5.68
C GLU A 167 17.51 24.79 6.49
N GLN A 168 16.69 23.76 6.79
CA GLN A 168 17.09 22.61 7.60
C GLN A 168 17.08 21.31 6.78
N PHE A 169 18.07 20.47 6.98
CA PHE A 169 18.03 19.12 6.43
C PHE A 169 16.95 18.30 7.12
N THR A 170 15.88 17.97 6.40
CA THR A 170 14.65 17.42 6.96
C THR A 170 14.50 15.94 6.62
N PHE A 171 14.43 15.10 7.65
CA PHE A 171 14.02 13.71 7.55
C PHE A 171 12.51 13.55 7.75
N LEU A 172 11.93 12.51 7.16
CA LEU A 172 10.53 12.13 7.35
C LEU A 172 10.45 10.67 7.81
N SER A 173 9.71 10.42 8.88
CA SER A 173 9.18 9.10 9.23
C SER A 173 7.68 9.09 8.93
N PHE A 174 7.17 8.08 8.22
CA PHE A 174 5.77 8.05 7.79
C PHE A 174 5.14 6.69 8.01
N GLY A 175 4.02 6.63 8.71
CA GLY A 175 3.21 5.43 8.90
C GLY A 175 2.44 5.45 10.21
N SER A 176 1.61 4.41 10.42
CA SER A 176 0.98 4.21 11.71
C SER A 176 2.03 4.05 12.81
N PRO A 177 1.76 4.51 14.04
CA PRO A 177 2.71 4.38 15.15
C PRO A 177 2.77 2.93 15.69
N SER A 178 2.81 1.94 14.80
CA SER A 178 2.92 0.52 15.16
C SER A 178 4.36 0.09 15.28
N SER A 179 4.59 -0.95 16.09
CA SER A 179 5.91 -1.57 16.26
C SER A 179 6.51 -2.08 14.93
N ARG A 180 5.67 -2.47 13.97
CA ARG A 180 6.10 -2.91 12.63
C ARG A 180 6.73 -1.78 11.80
N LYS A 181 6.22 -0.55 11.91
CA LYS A 181 6.72 0.62 11.14
C LYS A 181 7.96 1.25 11.73
N ASN A 182 8.31 0.93 12.99
CA ASN A 182 9.56 1.33 13.66
C ASN A 182 9.85 2.85 13.67
N ALA A 183 8.81 3.69 13.76
CA ALA A 183 9.00 5.14 13.84
C ALA A 183 9.86 5.55 15.05
N GLN A 184 9.81 4.77 16.16
CA GLN A 184 10.68 4.97 17.32
C GLN A 184 12.17 4.85 16.95
N TYR A 185 12.55 3.86 16.14
CA TYR A 185 13.94 3.69 15.72
C TYR A 185 14.44 4.87 14.88
N THR A 186 13.56 5.44 14.04
CA THR A 186 13.89 6.66 13.31
C THR A 186 14.12 7.83 14.25
N TYR A 187 13.24 8.01 15.25
CA TYR A 187 13.38 9.07 16.24
C TYR A 187 14.65 8.92 17.07
N ASP A 188 14.92 7.72 17.60
CA ASP A 188 16.10 7.46 18.44
C ASP A 188 17.39 7.68 17.64
N ALA A 189 17.47 7.19 16.40
CA ALA A 189 18.62 7.41 15.54
C ALA A 189 18.80 8.89 15.19
N PHE A 190 17.71 9.62 14.92
CA PHE A 190 17.76 11.06 14.67
C PHE A 190 18.31 11.84 15.88
N MET A 191 17.79 11.56 17.09
CA MET A 191 18.21 12.24 18.31
C MET A 191 19.66 11.91 18.68
N GLU A 192 20.11 10.67 18.44
CA GLU A 192 21.50 10.26 18.68
C GLU A 192 22.48 10.98 17.74
N LEU A 193 22.12 11.13 16.45
CA LEU A 193 23.01 11.71 15.44
C LEU A 193 22.95 13.24 15.38
N PHE A 194 21.78 13.82 15.54
CA PHE A 194 21.49 15.21 15.20
C PHE A 194 20.82 15.99 16.33
N GLY A 195 20.56 15.36 17.48
CA GLY A 195 19.91 16.02 18.62
C GLY A 195 20.70 17.23 19.12
N GLY A 196 20.05 18.38 19.19
CA GLY A 196 20.67 19.66 19.59
C GLY A 196 21.33 20.44 18.44
N ASP A 197 21.38 19.90 17.22
CA ASP A 197 21.87 20.61 16.03
C ASP A 197 20.71 21.17 15.21
N GLU A 198 20.48 22.46 15.26
CA GLU A 198 19.36 23.16 14.60
C GLU A 198 19.40 23.09 13.05
N ARG A 199 20.47 22.60 12.45
CA ARG A 199 20.55 22.37 10.99
C ARG A 199 19.68 21.22 10.52
N TYR A 200 19.23 20.36 11.46
CA TYR A 200 18.47 19.14 11.16
C TYR A 200 17.08 19.16 11.77
N HIS A 201 16.12 18.60 11.05
CA HIS A 201 14.73 18.49 11.48
C HIS A 201 14.15 17.10 11.17
N LEU A 202 13.26 16.61 12.02
CA LEU A 202 12.51 15.38 11.81
C LEU A 202 11.02 15.66 11.75
N ILE A 203 10.38 15.21 10.70
CA ILE A 203 8.92 15.15 10.61
C ILE A 203 8.48 13.71 10.87
N ILE A 204 7.53 13.52 11.78
CA ILE A 204 6.87 12.23 12.01
C ILE A 204 5.43 12.38 11.56
N LYS A 205 5.07 11.77 10.42
CA LYS A 205 3.71 11.70 9.92
C LYS A 205 3.05 10.40 10.40
N SER A 206 2.12 10.54 11.33
CA SER A 206 1.28 9.43 11.79
C SER A 206 0.04 9.28 10.89
N SER A 207 -0.49 8.06 10.75
CA SER A 207 -1.72 7.79 9.99
C SER A 207 -3.00 7.95 10.79
N GLY A 208 -2.94 8.60 11.95
CA GLY A 208 -4.10 8.91 12.78
C GLY A 208 -3.70 9.52 14.11
N PRO A 209 -4.66 9.99 14.91
CA PRO A 209 -4.38 10.52 16.23
C PRO A 209 -3.67 9.46 17.08
N SER A 210 -2.63 9.91 17.78
CA SER A 210 -1.94 9.09 18.77
C SER A 210 -2.90 8.77 19.91
N ASP A 211 -3.70 7.73 19.74
CA ASP A 211 -4.48 7.22 20.85
C ASP A 211 -3.51 6.76 21.95
N VAL A 212 -3.73 7.22 23.16
CA VAL A 212 -2.93 6.86 24.35
C VAL A 212 -2.79 5.35 24.53
N ARG A 213 -3.70 4.56 23.95
CA ARG A 213 -3.66 3.10 23.91
C ARG A 213 -2.53 2.53 23.02
N ASN A 214 -1.99 3.30 22.09
CA ASN A 214 -0.89 2.89 21.20
C ASN A 214 0.51 3.16 21.78
N ILE A 215 0.61 3.67 23.01
CA ILE A 215 1.90 3.90 23.70
C ILE A 215 2.70 2.60 23.85
N GLN A 216 2.05 1.44 23.89
CA GLN A 216 2.74 0.14 23.98
C GLN A 216 3.27 -0.37 22.63
N GLU A 217 2.83 0.21 21.51
CA GLU A 217 3.11 -0.29 20.16
C GLU A 217 3.91 0.68 19.27
N GLY A 218 4.19 1.90 19.70
CA GLY A 218 4.82 2.90 18.83
C GLY A 218 5.54 4.01 19.58
N VAL A 219 5.91 5.06 18.86
CA VAL A 219 6.56 6.26 19.42
C VAL A 219 5.64 6.91 20.44
N ASN A 220 6.19 7.26 21.60
CA ASN A 220 5.51 8.14 22.55
C ASN A 220 5.45 9.56 21.98
N LEU A 221 4.50 9.82 21.09
CA LEU A 221 4.33 11.10 20.41
C LEU A 221 4.11 12.27 21.40
N GLY A 222 3.59 11.99 22.59
CA GLY A 222 3.45 13.01 23.64
C GLY A 222 4.79 13.56 24.14
N ALA A 223 5.80 12.72 24.29
CA ALA A 223 7.16 13.15 24.66
C ALA A 223 7.87 13.85 23.50
N VAL A 224 7.61 13.40 22.26
CA VAL A 224 8.25 13.92 21.04
C VAL A 224 7.73 15.30 20.66
N LYS A 225 6.43 15.59 20.87
CA LYS A 225 5.78 16.88 20.53
C LYS A 225 6.43 18.12 21.20
N ASN A 226 7.21 17.93 22.23
CA ASN A 226 7.88 19.02 22.95
C ASN A 226 9.29 19.33 22.43
N SER A 227 9.76 18.67 21.39
CA SER A 227 11.08 18.94 20.78
C SER A 227 10.97 20.01 19.70
N SER A 228 11.79 21.06 19.75
CA SER A 228 11.87 22.10 18.71
C SER A 228 12.38 21.55 17.37
N GLN A 229 13.08 20.42 17.38
CA GLN A 229 13.64 19.76 16.19
C GLN A 229 12.68 18.72 15.55
N VAL A 230 11.51 18.46 16.17
CA VAL A 230 10.59 17.42 15.68
C VAL A 230 9.20 17.98 15.51
N THR A 231 8.64 17.78 14.33
CA THR A 231 7.22 18.08 14.03
C THR A 231 6.44 16.78 13.90
N VAL A 232 5.29 16.69 14.56
CA VAL A 232 4.36 15.56 14.43
C VAL A 232 3.14 16.02 13.66
N ILE A 233 2.82 15.31 12.57
CA ILE A 233 1.62 15.53 11.74
C ILE A 233 0.68 14.36 11.99
N GLU A 234 -0.48 14.60 12.60
CA GLU A 234 -1.50 13.58 12.91
C GLU A 234 -2.73 13.68 12.00
N GLU A 235 -2.88 14.78 11.28
CA GLU A 235 -3.98 15.02 10.36
C GLU A 235 -3.95 14.03 9.20
N MET A 236 -5.13 13.61 8.76
CA MET A 236 -5.26 12.81 7.53
C MET A 236 -5.02 13.72 6.32
N LEU A 237 -4.05 13.36 5.50
CA LEU A 237 -3.68 14.10 4.29
C LEU A 237 -4.37 13.51 3.06
N SER A 238 -4.69 14.37 2.10
CA SER A 238 -5.05 13.94 0.73
C SER A 238 -3.84 13.34 0.01
N GLU A 239 -4.06 12.69 -1.12
CA GLU A 239 -2.98 12.10 -1.91
C GLU A 239 -1.99 13.18 -2.40
N GLU A 240 -2.50 14.33 -2.81
CA GLU A 240 -1.71 15.49 -3.23
C GLU A 240 -0.87 16.07 -2.09
N GLU A 241 -1.45 16.17 -0.89
CA GLU A 241 -0.74 16.63 0.31
C GLU A 241 0.34 15.63 0.73
N VAL A 242 0.09 14.32 0.61
CA VAL A 242 1.11 13.27 0.82
C VAL A 242 2.26 13.45 -0.18
N ALA A 243 1.96 13.62 -1.46
CA ALA A 243 2.98 13.81 -2.48
C ALA A 243 3.78 15.12 -2.24
N GLN A 244 3.12 16.19 -1.82
CA GLN A 244 3.76 17.44 -1.44
C GLN A 244 4.68 17.25 -0.22
N LEU A 245 4.21 16.56 0.82
CA LEU A 245 5.02 16.25 2.01
C LEU A 245 6.27 15.45 1.62
N LEU A 246 6.10 14.39 0.81
CA LEU A 246 7.23 13.57 0.35
C LEU A 246 8.27 14.40 -0.40
N ARG A 247 7.86 15.27 -1.33
CA ARG A 247 8.77 16.18 -2.05
C ARG A 247 9.38 17.23 -1.15
N SER A 248 8.67 17.57 -0.06
CA SER A 248 9.06 18.64 0.86
C SER A 248 10.19 18.25 1.81
N VAL A 249 10.69 17.04 1.86
CA VAL A 249 11.75 16.57 2.76
C VAL A 249 12.99 16.12 1.99
N HIS A 250 14.13 16.06 2.68
CA HIS A 250 15.38 15.62 2.08
C HIS A 250 15.50 14.10 2.00
N CYS A 251 14.95 13.40 3.01
CA CYS A 251 15.02 11.94 3.05
C CYS A 251 13.83 11.35 3.80
N LEU A 252 13.19 10.34 3.20
CA LEU A 252 12.28 9.44 3.91
C LEU A 252 13.11 8.37 4.61
N VAL A 253 12.82 8.13 5.90
CA VAL A 253 13.41 7.06 6.72
C VAL A 253 12.31 6.07 7.06
N TYR A 254 12.40 4.86 6.49
CA TYR A 254 11.33 3.87 6.55
C TYR A 254 11.87 2.48 6.97
N PRO A 255 12.33 2.32 8.22
CA PRO A 255 12.92 1.08 8.72
C PRO A 255 11.84 0.07 9.10
N THR A 256 10.93 -0.23 8.18
CA THR A 256 9.81 -1.15 8.41
C THR A 256 10.30 -2.58 8.68
N SER A 257 9.56 -3.32 9.52
CA SER A 257 9.80 -4.75 9.77
C SER A 257 9.03 -5.66 8.80
N GLY A 258 8.27 -5.09 7.87
CA GLY A 258 7.56 -5.83 6.84
C GLY A 258 6.49 -5.03 6.13
N GLU A 259 6.35 -5.25 4.83
CA GLU A 259 5.36 -4.65 3.96
C GLU A 259 4.81 -5.68 2.97
N GLY A 260 3.52 -5.57 2.66
CA GLY A 260 2.95 -6.28 1.53
C GLY A 260 3.31 -5.64 0.18
N TRP A 261 3.53 -4.30 0.18
CA TRP A 261 4.10 -3.54 -0.93
C TRP A 261 4.97 -2.38 -0.43
N GLY A 262 4.43 -1.52 0.42
CA GLY A 262 5.10 -0.32 0.90
C GLY A 262 4.83 0.89 -0.01
N LEU A 263 3.57 1.32 -0.10
CA LEU A 263 3.16 2.48 -0.91
C LEU A 263 3.95 3.74 -0.58
N VAL A 264 4.21 4.01 0.71
CA VAL A 264 4.89 5.25 1.14
C VAL A 264 6.32 5.33 0.62
N PRO A 265 7.23 4.36 0.87
CA PRO A 265 8.59 4.43 0.33
C PRO A 265 8.60 4.40 -1.19
N TYR A 266 7.68 3.64 -1.82
CA TYR A 266 7.57 3.57 -3.27
C TYR A 266 7.17 4.92 -3.88
N SER A 267 6.18 5.61 -3.29
CA SER A 267 5.75 6.96 -3.69
C SER A 267 6.81 8.02 -3.44
N ALA A 268 7.60 7.89 -2.37
CA ALA A 268 8.72 8.79 -2.09
C ALA A 268 9.80 8.70 -3.17
N ILE A 269 10.20 7.48 -3.55
CA ILE A 269 11.14 7.25 -4.65
C ILE A 269 10.59 7.85 -5.95
N ALA A 270 9.31 7.60 -6.27
CA ALA A 270 8.66 8.13 -7.46
C ALA A 270 8.60 9.66 -7.49
N SER A 271 8.57 10.30 -6.31
CA SER A 271 8.62 11.77 -6.14
C SER A 271 10.05 12.34 -6.18
N GLY A 272 11.07 11.49 -6.34
CA GLY A 272 12.48 11.88 -6.34
C GLY A 272 13.04 12.18 -4.96
N THR A 273 12.45 11.62 -3.90
CA THR A 273 12.90 11.80 -2.52
C THR A 273 13.77 10.62 -2.08
N PRO A 274 15.04 10.84 -1.74
CA PRO A 274 15.93 9.83 -1.18
C PRO A 274 15.23 9.05 -0.06
N THR A 275 15.27 7.73 -0.11
CA THR A 275 14.47 6.88 0.77
C THR A 275 15.34 5.78 1.37
N ILE A 276 15.58 5.83 2.68
CA ILE A 276 16.19 4.73 3.44
C ILE A 276 15.07 3.74 3.77
N CYS A 277 15.23 2.49 3.35
CA CYS A 277 14.21 1.45 3.53
C CYS A 277 14.84 0.10 3.88
N THR A 278 14.15 -0.69 4.71
CA THR A 278 14.58 -2.07 4.99
C THR A 278 14.50 -2.90 3.71
N ASN A 279 15.61 -3.55 3.34
CA ASN A 279 15.70 -4.43 2.17
C ASN A 279 15.07 -5.81 2.47
N ALA A 280 13.77 -5.79 2.78
CA ALA A 280 13.05 -6.98 3.21
C ALA A 280 11.60 -6.98 2.74
N THR A 281 11.04 -8.16 2.67
CA THR A 281 9.64 -8.38 2.30
C THR A 281 9.35 -7.75 0.93
N ALA A 282 8.19 -7.13 0.72
CA ALA A 282 7.93 -6.51 -0.60
C ALA A 282 8.87 -5.35 -0.95
N CYS A 283 9.48 -4.70 0.04
CA CYS A 283 10.42 -3.59 -0.22
C CYS A 283 11.70 -4.05 -0.95
N GLU A 284 12.06 -5.35 -0.89
CA GLU A 284 13.20 -5.89 -1.63
C GLU A 284 13.05 -5.76 -3.16
N GLU A 285 11.81 -5.70 -3.68
CA GLU A 285 11.55 -5.60 -5.11
C GLU A 285 11.97 -4.26 -5.73
N TYR A 286 12.12 -3.23 -4.90
CA TYR A 286 12.59 -1.91 -5.32
C TYR A 286 13.75 -1.39 -4.48
N ALA A 287 14.45 -2.27 -3.75
CA ALA A 287 15.57 -1.91 -2.89
C ALA A 287 16.69 -1.20 -3.66
N GLU A 288 16.99 -1.62 -4.89
CA GLU A 288 18.00 -1.00 -5.77
C GLU A 288 17.65 0.46 -6.15
N LEU A 289 16.37 0.83 -6.05
CA LEU A 289 15.89 2.19 -6.31
C LEU A 289 15.91 3.07 -5.06
N SER A 290 16.24 2.50 -3.91
CA SER A 290 16.26 3.12 -2.58
C SER A 290 17.67 3.14 -1.98
N ILE A 291 17.77 3.50 -0.71
CA ILE A 291 18.97 3.37 0.13
C ILE A 291 18.70 2.21 1.09
N PRO A 292 19.08 0.98 0.73
CA PRO A 292 18.70 -0.20 1.50
C PRO A 292 19.47 -0.30 2.81
N ILE A 293 18.80 -0.85 3.83
CA ILE A 293 19.41 -1.34 5.07
C ILE A 293 19.09 -2.81 5.25
N ASP A 294 20.02 -3.56 5.81
CA ASP A 294 19.87 -4.98 6.07
C ASP A 294 18.95 -5.25 7.27
N TYR A 295 18.61 -6.51 7.47
CA TYR A 295 17.69 -6.94 8.51
C TYR A 295 18.05 -8.32 9.07
N THR A 296 17.40 -8.69 10.17
CA THR A 296 17.39 -10.05 10.71
C THR A 296 15.98 -10.49 11.03
N TRP A 297 15.65 -11.74 10.69
CA TRP A 297 14.34 -12.31 11.06
C TRP A 297 14.25 -12.53 12.57
N LYS A 298 13.22 -11.98 13.20
CA LYS A 298 12.93 -12.14 14.64
C LYS A 298 11.44 -12.35 14.87
N GLU A 299 11.12 -13.04 15.97
CA GLU A 299 9.74 -13.13 16.42
C GLU A 299 9.19 -11.71 16.66
N PRO A 300 7.93 -11.43 16.25
CA PRO A 300 7.31 -10.15 16.47
C PRO A 300 7.22 -9.84 17.97
N TRP A 301 7.87 -8.79 18.43
CA TRP A 301 7.68 -8.32 19.78
C TRP A 301 6.41 -7.45 19.84
N GLN A 302 5.57 -7.63 20.86
CA GLN A 302 4.29 -6.95 20.99
C GLN A 302 3.35 -7.16 19.78
N ALA A 303 3.44 -8.32 19.14
CA ALA A 303 2.52 -8.68 18.08
C ALA A 303 1.08 -8.72 18.59
N ALA A 304 0.19 -7.98 17.94
CA ALA A 304 -1.24 -7.95 18.22
C ALA A 304 -2.05 -8.36 16.98
N GLY A 305 -3.30 -8.75 17.20
CA GLY A 305 -4.19 -9.15 16.11
C GLY A 305 -3.63 -10.29 15.29
N VAL A 306 -3.68 -10.16 13.96
CA VAL A 306 -3.27 -11.21 13.02
C VAL A 306 -1.80 -11.59 13.11
N TYR A 307 -0.92 -10.69 13.57
CA TYR A 307 0.51 -10.96 13.72
C TYR A 307 0.85 -11.84 14.94
N SER A 308 -0.07 -12.05 15.87
CA SER A 308 0.13 -12.95 17.01
C SER A 308 0.07 -14.45 16.63
N HIS A 309 -0.29 -14.76 15.39
CA HIS A 309 -0.58 -16.13 14.93
C HIS A 309 0.53 -16.74 14.05
N GLY A 310 1.70 -16.16 14.03
CA GLY A 310 2.86 -16.73 13.35
C GLY A 310 3.56 -15.77 12.40
N GLY A 311 4.71 -16.24 11.90
CA GLY A 311 5.60 -15.46 11.05
C GLY A 311 6.57 -14.58 11.84
N LYS A 312 7.69 -14.27 11.20
CA LYS A 312 8.75 -13.42 11.75
C LYS A 312 8.74 -12.06 11.06
N TRP A 313 9.18 -11.07 11.79
CA TRP A 313 9.43 -9.73 11.27
C TRP A 313 10.87 -9.57 10.84
N ALA A 314 11.09 -8.86 9.74
CA ALA A 314 12.39 -8.44 9.25
C ALA A 314 12.86 -7.21 10.04
N MET A 315 13.49 -7.44 11.19
CA MET A 315 13.96 -6.35 12.05
C MET A 315 15.15 -5.63 11.42
N PRO A 316 15.06 -4.31 11.17
CA PRO A 316 16.11 -3.54 10.49
C PRO A 316 17.39 -3.49 11.29
N ASP A 317 18.53 -3.42 10.59
CA ASP A 317 19.85 -3.16 11.23
C ASP A 317 19.94 -1.67 11.62
N LEU A 318 19.92 -1.43 12.93
CA LEU A 318 19.93 -0.07 13.49
C LEU A 318 21.28 0.64 13.33
N ASN A 319 22.39 -0.10 13.20
CA ASN A 319 23.70 0.51 12.93
C ASN A 319 23.73 1.02 11.48
N GLN A 320 23.30 0.20 10.53
CA GLN A 320 23.17 0.65 9.15
C GLN A 320 22.17 1.79 9.00
N LEU A 321 21.06 1.78 9.77
CA LEU A 321 20.11 2.90 9.76
C LEU A 321 20.81 4.21 10.09
N ARG A 322 21.61 4.25 11.19
CA ARG A 322 22.39 5.45 11.58
C ARG A 322 23.42 5.84 10.52
N GLU A 323 24.19 4.86 10.03
CA GLU A 323 25.20 5.08 8.98
C GLU A 323 24.56 5.68 7.71
N LYS A 324 23.42 5.16 7.26
CA LYS A 324 22.73 5.68 6.08
C LYS A 324 22.14 7.06 6.31
N MET A 325 21.55 7.32 7.49
CA MET A 325 21.06 8.66 7.84
C MET A 325 22.20 9.69 7.82
N GLN A 326 23.35 9.38 8.39
CA GLN A 326 24.52 10.25 8.34
C GLN A 326 25.03 10.42 6.89
N SER A 327 25.22 9.32 6.18
CA SER A 327 25.71 9.32 4.79
C SER A 327 24.85 10.16 3.84
N VAL A 328 23.53 10.15 4.03
CA VAL A 328 22.62 10.95 3.20
C VAL A 328 22.83 12.45 3.42
N THR A 329 23.15 12.88 4.64
CA THR A 329 23.45 14.31 4.90
C THR A 329 24.76 14.75 4.27
N GLU A 330 25.77 13.86 4.25
CA GLU A 330 27.10 14.13 3.71
C GLU A 330 27.16 14.06 2.17
N ASN A 331 26.29 13.28 1.55
CA ASN A 331 26.31 12.96 0.12
C ASN A 331 24.94 13.19 -0.55
N TYR A 332 24.18 14.19 -0.10
CA TYR A 332 22.79 14.41 -0.50
C TYR A 332 22.60 14.50 -2.01
N ASP A 333 23.44 15.28 -2.72
CA ASP A 333 23.30 15.48 -4.17
C ASP A 333 23.46 14.18 -4.96
N ALA A 334 24.34 13.28 -4.51
CA ALA A 334 24.51 11.97 -5.14
C ALA A 334 23.27 11.10 -4.94
N TYR A 335 22.74 11.02 -3.73
CA TYR A 335 21.51 10.27 -3.44
C TYR A 335 20.29 10.88 -4.12
N LYS A 336 20.16 12.20 -4.14
CA LYS A 336 19.09 12.91 -4.86
C LYS A 336 19.13 12.61 -6.36
N SER A 337 20.31 12.70 -6.98
CA SER A 337 20.50 12.38 -8.40
C SER A 337 20.19 10.92 -8.73
N MET A 338 20.58 9.97 -7.84
CA MET A 338 20.22 8.55 -7.96
C MET A 338 18.69 8.39 -7.93
N THR A 339 18.02 8.96 -6.93
CA THR A 339 16.58 8.81 -6.75
C THR A 339 15.77 9.45 -7.89
N ILE A 340 16.23 10.57 -8.45
CA ILE A 340 15.59 11.18 -9.64
C ILE A 340 15.62 10.20 -10.84
N ARG A 341 16.72 9.49 -11.07
CA ARG A 341 16.77 8.45 -12.13
C ARG A 341 15.82 7.28 -11.82
N SER A 342 15.76 6.86 -10.56
CA SER A 342 14.81 5.85 -10.08
C SER A 342 13.37 6.29 -10.32
N ALA A 343 13.03 7.52 -9.97
CA ALA A 343 11.70 8.11 -10.19
C ALA A 343 11.30 8.06 -11.67
N GLN A 344 12.18 8.44 -12.59
CA GLN A 344 11.91 8.40 -14.03
C GLN A 344 11.61 6.96 -14.50
N THR A 345 12.32 5.98 -13.98
CA THR A 345 12.05 4.56 -14.28
C THR A 345 10.67 4.16 -13.80
N LEU A 346 10.31 4.44 -12.54
CA LEU A 346 9.03 4.08 -11.96
C LEU A 346 7.86 4.75 -12.70
N GLN A 347 7.95 6.04 -12.98
CA GLN A 347 6.92 6.80 -13.69
C GLN A 347 6.62 6.25 -15.08
N ASN A 348 7.58 5.64 -15.73
CA ASN A 348 7.42 5.07 -17.08
C ASN A 348 6.97 3.61 -17.07
N THR A 349 7.24 2.85 -16.01
CA THR A 349 7.10 1.39 -16.03
C THR A 349 6.15 0.82 -15.00
N HIS A 350 5.82 1.56 -13.92
CA HIS A 350 5.12 1.04 -12.76
C HIS A 350 3.90 1.90 -12.38
N THR A 351 3.08 2.27 -13.36
CA THR A 351 1.86 3.03 -13.11
C THR A 351 0.66 2.11 -12.84
N TRP A 352 -0.37 2.62 -12.18
CA TRP A 352 -1.62 1.90 -11.97
C TRP A 352 -2.25 1.41 -13.27
N ASP A 353 -2.17 2.19 -14.35
CA ASP A 353 -2.70 1.81 -15.67
C ASP A 353 -1.94 0.59 -16.25
N ARG A 354 -0.61 0.49 -16.02
CA ARG A 354 0.17 -0.70 -16.45
C ARG A 354 -0.15 -1.94 -15.61
N VAL A 355 -0.34 -1.76 -14.31
CA VAL A 355 -0.78 -2.85 -13.43
C VAL A 355 -2.16 -3.34 -13.83
N ALA A 356 -3.11 -2.43 -14.03
CA ALA A 356 -4.46 -2.78 -14.50
C ALA A 356 -4.44 -3.50 -15.85
N LEU A 357 -3.54 -3.11 -16.77
CA LEU A 357 -3.37 -3.82 -18.05
C LEU A 357 -2.89 -5.26 -17.84
N LYS A 358 -1.95 -5.50 -16.90
CA LYS A 358 -1.48 -6.85 -16.53
C LYS A 358 -2.64 -7.67 -15.94
N MET A 359 -3.41 -7.08 -15.02
CA MET A 359 -4.59 -7.72 -14.42
C MET A 359 -5.67 -8.02 -15.46
N GLY A 360 -6.02 -7.04 -16.27
CA GLY A 360 -7.05 -7.20 -17.32
C GLY A 360 -6.68 -8.26 -18.36
N LYS A 361 -5.42 -8.34 -18.78
CA LYS A 361 -4.95 -9.41 -19.66
C LYS A 361 -5.08 -10.78 -19.00
N HIS A 362 -4.67 -10.91 -17.73
CA HIS A 362 -4.82 -12.16 -16.99
C HIS A 362 -6.29 -12.60 -16.92
N LEU A 363 -7.20 -11.68 -16.61
CA LEU A 363 -8.63 -11.95 -16.53
C LEU A 363 -9.22 -12.45 -17.88
N VAL A 364 -8.77 -11.85 -19.00
CA VAL A 364 -9.20 -12.29 -20.35
C VAL A 364 -8.55 -13.62 -20.72
N ASP A 365 -7.24 -13.76 -20.56
CA ASP A 365 -6.49 -14.96 -20.94
C ASP A 365 -6.95 -16.20 -20.15
N SER A 366 -7.40 -15.99 -18.90
CA SER A 366 -7.99 -17.04 -18.06
C SER A 366 -9.49 -17.27 -18.30
N GLY A 367 -10.12 -16.52 -19.21
CA GLY A 367 -11.55 -16.63 -19.53
C GLY A 367 -12.49 -16.16 -18.41
N ILE A 368 -11.97 -15.40 -17.44
CA ILE A 368 -12.75 -14.86 -16.30
C ILE A 368 -13.66 -13.72 -16.78
N ILE A 369 -13.15 -12.89 -17.68
CA ILE A 369 -13.93 -11.87 -18.39
C ILE A 369 -13.79 -12.02 -19.90
N SER A 370 -14.72 -11.45 -20.66
CA SER A 370 -14.79 -11.65 -22.12
C SER A 370 -13.74 -10.83 -22.90
N GLN A 371 -13.48 -9.58 -22.52
CA GLN A 371 -12.57 -8.68 -23.24
C GLN A 371 -12.20 -7.44 -22.44
N ILE A 372 -11.15 -6.74 -22.90
CA ILE A 372 -10.75 -5.40 -22.42
C ILE A 372 -10.67 -4.43 -23.61
N LYS A 373 -10.87 -3.13 -23.34
CA LYS A 373 -10.61 -2.05 -24.29
C LYS A 373 -9.14 -1.67 -24.20
N VAL A 374 -8.32 -2.12 -25.13
CA VAL A 374 -6.95 -1.64 -25.26
C VAL A 374 -7.02 -0.33 -26.05
N GLY A 375 -6.78 0.80 -25.40
CA GLY A 375 -6.64 2.10 -26.09
C GLY A 375 -5.54 2.03 -27.13
N LYS A 376 -5.79 2.67 -28.28
CA LYS A 376 -4.79 2.82 -29.35
C LYS A 376 -3.70 3.79 -28.95
#